data_37c663f81d69492d95a360a1e5015ce0
#
_entry.id   37c663f81d69492d95a360a1e5015ce0
#
_cell.length_a   1.000
_cell.length_b   1.000
_cell.length_c   1.000
_cell.angle_alpha   90.00
_cell.angle_beta   90.00
_cell.angle_gamma   90.00
#
_symmetry.space_group_name_H-M   'P 1'
#
loop_
_entity.id
_entity.type
_entity.pdbx_description
1 polymer ?
#
loop_
_entity_poly.entity_id
_entity_poly.type
_entity_poly.pdbx_seq_one_letter_code
_entity_poly.pdbx_strand_id
1 'polypeptide(L)'
;MMASCTRQSVTGYTLTAAIDGIPDGSHVQLFPVSHGHEKPVADTIVVDGKFIFKGVADEPLAVRLMVKDAYGSMPLMLENGSISVEGKVTSENLNGTVNYNFSQVSVTGSPLTDKYVKLLSTRDALDSIYVTNNEKFKDIRVAYGKARVAKDKILMDSVVATEAYKASAVADSLFFATVDATYYKLVMDNKESYWGPLMMISLFSYLTEEQKPWYDALSEEAKHSRYGKMVKESVAPDSQIGSKVPVFTAKSQDGKSVTLTDLCQGKKYVLIDFWASWCNPCRKEIPNLKKLYTQYADRGFQIVSISIDKKEAEWTKALKEEQLQWPNFLDTEGIADIYKVKFVPTMNLIDAQGVMVGENLRGEALANKLAELFGEIE
;
A
#
# COMPACT_ATOMS: atom_id res chain seq x y z
N MET A 1 19.38 -41.03 -37.15
CA MET A 1 20.03 -39.97 -36.37
C MET A 1 18.97 -39.04 -35.83
N MET A 2 18.65 -39.17 -34.55
CA MET A 2 17.73 -38.22 -33.90
C MET A 2 18.55 -37.04 -33.38
N ALA A 3 18.34 -35.89 -33.97
CA ALA A 3 18.95 -34.64 -33.50
C ALA A 3 18.30 -34.25 -32.16
N SER A 4 19.03 -34.46 -31.09
CA SER A 4 18.69 -33.93 -29.76
C SER A 4 18.88 -32.40 -29.79
N CYS A 5 17.79 -31.65 -29.91
CA CYS A 5 17.82 -30.23 -29.64
C CYS A 5 17.99 -30.01 -28.15
N THR A 6 19.21 -29.86 -27.67
CA THR A 6 19.51 -29.29 -26.36
C THR A 6 18.98 -27.86 -26.37
N ARG A 7 17.84 -27.62 -25.70
CA ARG A 7 17.45 -26.26 -25.31
C ARG A 7 18.58 -25.72 -24.41
N GLN A 8 19.39 -24.80 -24.95
CA GLN A 8 20.26 -23.98 -24.12
C GLN A 8 19.37 -23.25 -23.12
N SER A 9 19.61 -23.46 -21.84
CA SER A 9 18.96 -22.67 -20.78
C SER A 9 19.38 -21.22 -20.96
N VAL A 10 18.41 -20.36 -21.31
CA VAL A 10 18.65 -18.93 -21.42
C VAL A 10 18.91 -18.42 -20.01
N THR A 11 20.13 -17.94 -19.75
CA THR A 11 20.61 -17.59 -18.40
C THR A 11 20.24 -16.16 -17.96
N GLY A 12 19.41 -15.44 -18.72
CA GLY A 12 18.97 -14.08 -18.38
C GLY A 12 17.96 -13.54 -19.37
N TYR A 13 17.43 -12.36 -19.10
CA TYR A 13 16.54 -11.64 -20.02
C TYR A 13 17.30 -10.50 -20.73
N THR A 14 16.88 -10.25 -21.98
CA THR A 14 17.18 -9.02 -22.70
C THR A 14 15.85 -8.44 -23.16
N LEU A 15 15.48 -7.29 -22.62
CA LEU A 15 14.33 -6.51 -23.04
C LEU A 15 14.85 -5.38 -23.94
N THR A 16 14.49 -5.41 -25.21
CA THR A 16 14.75 -4.34 -26.17
C THR A 16 13.47 -3.54 -26.40
N ALA A 17 13.57 -2.23 -26.42
CA ALA A 17 12.43 -1.37 -26.67
C ALA A 17 12.71 -0.37 -27.79
N ALA A 18 11.71 -0.15 -28.63
CA ALA A 18 11.64 0.91 -29.63
C ALA A 18 10.26 1.59 -29.50
N ILE A 19 10.21 2.71 -28.76
CA ILE A 19 8.96 3.39 -28.43
C ILE A 19 9.03 4.85 -28.86
N ASP A 20 8.27 5.20 -29.88
CA ASP A 20 8.14 6.58 -30.32
C ASP A 20 7.37 7.42 -29.29
N GLY A 21 7.78 8.70 -29.13
CA GLY A 21 7.08 9.67 -28.30
C GLY A 21 7.63 9.81 -26.87
N ILE A 22 8.66 9.04 -26.51
CA ILE A 22 9.46 9.29 -25.28
C ILE A 22 10.72 10.06 -25.69
N PRO A 23 10.98 11.28 -25.15
CA PRO A 23 12.15 12.07 -25.54
C PRO A 23 13.47 11.37 -25.20
N ASP A 24 14.47 11.57 -26.07
CA ASP A 24 15.84 11.14 -25.79
C ASP A 24 16.38 11.77 -24.51
N GLY A 25 17.17 11.01 -23.77
CA GLY A 25 17.65 11.39 -22.45
C GLY A 25 16.68 11.13 -21.30
N SER A 26 15.43 10.73 -21.59
CA SER A 26 14.48 10.31 -20.55
C SER A 26 14.95 9.02 -19.87
N HIS A 27 14.83 8.96 -18.53
CA HIS A 27 15.01 7.73 -17.77
C HIS A 27 13.77 6.86 -17.87
N VAL A 28 13.94 5.61 -18.26
CA VAL A 28 12.90 4.59 -18.22
C VAL A 28 13.27 3.56 -17.16
N GLN A 29 12.28 3.19 -16.35
CA GLN A 29 12.47 2.37 -15.17
C GLN A 29 11.51 1.18 -15.14
N LEU A 30 11.97 0.07 -14.58
CA LEU A 30 11.14 -1.11 -14.29
C LEU A 30 10.89 -1.20 -12.79
N PHE A 31 9.66 -0.95 -12.39
CA PHE A 31 9.22 -1.05 -10.98
C PHE A 31 8.54 -2.40 -10.75
N PRO A 32 8.95 -3.17 -9.73
CA PRO A 32 8.25 -4.39 -9.37
C PRO A 32 6.83 -4.07 -8.90
N VAL A 33 5.90 -4.98 -9.23
CA VAL A 33 4.52 -4.86 -8.74
C VAL A 33 4.48 -5.24 -7.27
N SER A 34 4.14 -4.27 -6.44
CA SER A 34 4.04 -4.40 -4.98
C SER A 34 3.12 -3.34 -4.39
N HIS A 35 2.79 -3.47 -3.10
CA HIS A 35 2.10 -2.44 -2.32
C HIS A 35 3.06 -1.53 -1.53
N GLY A 36 4.38 -1.80 -1.59
CA GLY A 36 5.41 -1.03 -0.89
C GLY A 36 6.06 0.05 -1.76
N HIS A 37 6.96 0.81 -1.15
CA HIS A 37 7.83 1.78 -1.82
C HIS A 37 9.09 1.08 -2.34
N GLU A 38 8.93 0.21 -3.33
CA GLU A 38 10.09 -0.48 -3.89
C GLU A 38 10.89 0.43 -4.81
N LYS A 39 12.20 0.17 -4.89
CA LYS A 39 13.07 0.82 -5.86
C LYS A 39 12.91 0.14 -7.22
N PRO A 40 13.18 0.85 -8.33
CA PRO A 40 13.20 0.22 -9.62
C PRO A 40 14.25 -0.90 -9.65
N VAL A 41 13.91 -2.04 -10.25
CA VAL A 41 14.84 -3.17 -10.46
C VAL A 41 15.79 -2.91 -11.62
N ALA A 42 15.46 -2.00 -12.51
CA ALA A 42 16.33 -1.54 -13.59
C ALA A 42 15.97 -0.11 -14.00
N ASP A 43 16.98 0.63 -14.45
CA ASP A 43 16.91 2.00 -14.97
C ASP A 43 17.81 2.12 -16.21
N THR A 44 17.34 2.77 -17.24
CA THR A 44 18.10 3.04 -18.46
C THR A 44 17.67 4.36 -19.10
N ILE A 45 18.41 4.82 -20.10
CA ILE A 45 18.15 6.08 -20.78
C ILE A 45 17.71 5.79 -22.23
N VAL A 46 16.74 6.57 -22.72
CA VAL A 46 16.30 6.53 -24.13
C VAL A 46 17.34 7.20 -25.01
N VAL A 47 17.72 6.51 -26.10
CA VAL A 47 18.62 7.02 -27.13
C VAL A 47 18.05 6.65 -28.51
N ASP A 48 17.80 7.63 -29.37
CA ASP A 48 17.16 7.46 -30.67
C ASP A 48 15.84 6.67 -30.59
N GLY A 49 15.01 6.98 -29.58
CA GLY A 49 13.74 6.31 -29.31
C GLY A 49 13.86 4.86 -28.85
N LYS A 50 15.06 4.40 -28.48
CA LYS A 50 15.34 3.01 -28.09
C LYS A 50 15.99 2.91 -26.72
N PHE A 51 15.77 1.77 -26.07
CA PHE A 51 16.45 1.44 -24.81
C PHE A 51 16.53 -0.08 -24.60
N ILE A 52 17.40 -0.53 -23.72
CA ILE A 52 17.62 -1.94 -23.44
C ILE A 52 17.76 -2.14 -21.93
N PHE A 53 17.08 -3.18 -21.43
CA PHE A 53 17.33 -3.74 -20.10
C PHE A 53 17.90 -5.16 -20.24
N LYS A 54 18.88 -5.49 -19.39
CA LYS A 54 19.45 -6.83 -19.27
C LYS A 54 19.54 -7.24 -17.82
N GLY A 55 19.27 -8.49 -17.55
CA GLY A 55 19.35 -9.02 -16.19
C GLY A 55 19.05 -10.51 -16.14
N VAL A 56 18.94 -11.03 -14.93
CA VAL A 56 18.52 -12.40 -14.65
C VAL A 56 17.23 -12.34 -13.83
N ALA A 57 16.24 -13.11 -14.23
CA ALA A 57 15.04 -13.34 -13.47
C ALA A 57 15.12 -14.73 -12.86
N ASP A 58 15.41 -14.83 -11.56
CA ASP A 58 15.43 -16.11 -10.84
C ASP A 58 14.05 -16.76 -10.81
N GLU A 59 13.02 -15.94 -10.81
CA GLU A 59 11.60 -16.28 -10.98
C GLU A 59 10.90 -15.20 -11.81
N PRO A 60 9.76 -15.51 -12.46
CA PRO A 60 8.99 -14.51 -13.21
C PRO A 60 8.59 -13.32 -12.35
N LEU A 61 8.92 -12.10 -12.79
CA LEU A 61 8.68 -10.89 -12.04
C LEU A 61 7.73 -9.95 -12.80
N ALA A 62 6.57 -9.68 -12.20
CA ALA A 62 5.67 -8.64 -12.71
C ALA A 62 6.27 -7.26 -12.41
N VAL A 63 6.36 -6.42 -13.45
CA VAL A 63 6.88 -5.07 -13.35
C VAL A 63 5.98 -4.08 -14.10
N ARG A 64 6.14 -2.81 -13.78
CA ARG A 64 5.60 -1.68 -14.54
C ARG A 64 6.76 -0.93 -15.19
N LEU A 65 6.71 -0.82 -16.51
CA LEU A 65 7.59 0.06 -17.27
C LEU A 65 7.03 1.48 -17.16
N MET A 66 7.85 2.41 -16.71
CA MET A 66 7.48 3.81 -16.44
C MET A 66 8.58 4.75 -16.93
N VAL A 67 8.21 5.96 -17.30
CA VAL A 67 9.16 7.07 -17.47
C VAL A 67 9.30 7.78 -16.14
N LYS A 68 10.54 8.05 -15.72
CA LYS A 68 10.82 8.73 -14.45
C LYS A 68 10.17 10.11 -14.41
N ASP A 69 9.66 10.48 -13.25
CA ASP A 69 9.00 11.76 -12.98
C ASP A 69 7.76 12.03 -13.87
N ALA A 70 7.14 10.98 -14.42
CA ALA A 70 5.94 11.04 -15.23
C ALA A 70 4.87 10.07 -14.71
N TYR A 71 3.63 10.31 -15.12
CA TYR A 71 2.51 9.37 -14.93
C TYR A 71 2.40 8.40 -16.11
N GLY A 72 1.61 7.36 -15.90
CA GLY A 72 1.40 6.31 -16.86
C GLY A 72 2.43 5.20 -16.75
N SER A 73 1.98 3.98 -16.99
CA SER A 73 2.82 2.78 -16.92
C SER A 73 2.27 1.68 -17.81
N MET A 74 3.13 0.75 -18.16
CA MET A 74 2.79 -0.45 -18.91
C MET A 74 3.14 -1.69 -18.08
N PRO A 75 2.18 -2.62 -17.84
CA PRO A 75 2.46 -3.86 -17.16
C PRO A 75 3.18 -4.84 -18.08
N LEU A 76 4.18 -5.53 -17.54
CA LEU A 76 4.86 -6.64 -18.21
C LEU A 76 5.46 -7.63 -17.21
N MET A 77 5.81 -8.81 -17.70
CA MET A 77 6.52 -9.84 -16.94
C MET A 77 7.97 -9.92 -17.41
N LEU A 78 8.90 -9.86 -16.48
CA LEU A 78 10.29 -10.23 -16.73
C LEU A 78 10.43 -11.75 -16.58
N GLU A 79 10.86 -12.39 -17.65
CA GLU A 79 11.21 -13.81 -17.73
C GLU A 79 12.48 -13.95 -18.55
N ASN A 80 13.31 -14.96 -18.29
CA ASN A 80 14.55 -15.14 -19.02
C ASN A 80 14.25 -15.45 -20.48
N GLY A 81 14.86 -14.68 -21.38
CA GLY A 81 14.61 -14.72 -22.80
C GLY A 81 14.80 -13.37 -23.48
N SER A 82 14.39 -13.30 -24.74
CA SER A 82 14.38 -12.06 -25.52
C SER A 82 12.96 -11.50 -25.55
N ILE A 83 12.80 -10.30 -24.99
CA ILE A 83 11.52 -9.56 -24.94
C ILE A 83 11.68 -8.32 -25.82
N SER A 84 10.75 -8.08 -26.74
CA SER A 84 10.70 -6.86 -27.54
C SER A 84 9.46 -6.04 -27.16
N VAL A 85 9.65 -4.73 -26.99
CA VAL A 85 8.61 -3.75 -26.72
C VAL A 85 8.63 -2.69 -27.80
N GLU A 86 7.55 -2.59 -28.58
CA GLU A 86 7.52 -1.73 -29.76
C GLU A 86 6.20 -0.96 -29.84
N GLY A 87 6.26 0.27 -30.32
CA GLY A 87 5.07 1.06 -30.57
C GLY A 87 5.26 2.56 -30.38
N LYS A 88 4.17 3.22 -30.04
CA LYS A 88 4.13 4.67 -29.85
C LYS A 88 3.36 5.02 -28.59
N VAL A 89 3.87 5.97 -27.80
CA VAL A 89 3.12 6.59 -26.72
C VAL A 89 2.57 7.95 -27.15
N THR A 90 1.39 8.29 -26.61
CA THR A 90 0.90 9.65 -26.61
C THR A 90 1.10 10.24 -25.22
N SER A 91 1.22 11.55 -25.12
CA SER A 91 1.41 12.20 -23.83
C SER A 91 0.56 13.45 -23.69
N GLU A 92 0.16 13.75 -22.48
CA GLU A 92 -0.56 14.96 -22.09
C GLU A 92 0.06 15.54 -20.81
N ASN A 93 -0.12 16.86 -20.59
CA ASN A 93 0.34 17.49 -19.35
C ASN A 93 -0.80 17.53 -18.34
N LEU A 94 -0.63 16.87 -17.20
CA LEU A 94 -1.57 16.90 -16.09
C LEU A 94 -0.96 17.67 -14.91
N ASN A 95 -1.39 18.94 -14.76
CA ASN A 95 -0.93 19.80 -13.64
C ASN A 95 0.60 19.94 -13.52
N GLY A 96 1.29 20.03 -14.65
CA GLY A 96 2.75 20.20 -14.68
C GLY A 96 3.54 18.88 -14.77
N THR A 97 2.87 17.74 -14.70
CA THR A 97 3.51 16.40 -14.86
C THR A 97 3.03 15.76 -16.16
N VAL A 98 3.95 15.17 -16.91
CA VAL A 98 3.63 14.44 -18.14
C VAL A 98 2.95 13.11 -17.79
N ASN A 99 1.86 12.79 -18.49
CA ASN A 99 1.19 11.50 -18.44
C ASN A 99 1.32 10.78 -19.76
N TYR A 100 1.97 9.61 -19.77
CA TYR A 100 2.14 8.79 -20.97
C TYR A 100 1.06 7.71 -21.08
N ASN A 101 0.50 7.59 -22.28
CA ASN A 101 -0.44 6.52 -22.61
C ASN A 101 0.27 5.47 -23.48
N PHE A 102 0.37 4.24 -22.96
CA PHE A 102 1.03 3.11 -23.58
C PHE A 102 0.08 2.20 -24.37
N SER A 103 -1.16 2.59 -24.64
CA SER A 103 -2.17 1.73 -25.29
C SER A 103 -1.80 1.27 -26.71
N GLN A 104 -0.86 1.95 -27.38
CA GLN A 104 -0.35 1.60 -28.71
C GLN A 104 1.04 0.96 -28.66
N VAL A 105 1.44 0.44 -27.51
CA VAL A 105 2.69 -0.29 -27.31
C VAL A 105 2.39 -1.77 -27.14
N SER A 106 3.12 -2.61 -27.84
CA SER A 106 2.99 -4.08 -27.80
C SER A 106 4.26 -4.74 -27.27
N VAL A 107 4.08 -5.91 -26.67
CA VAL A 107 5.18 -6.77 -26.20
C VAL A 107 5.17 -8.05 -26.98
N THR A 108 6.33 -8.53 -27.39
CA THR A 108 6.53 -9.83 -28.01
C THR A 108 7.67 -10.58 -27.33
N GLY A 109 7.67 -11.92 -27.45
CA GLY A 109 8.70 -12.76 -26.80
C GLY A 109 8.48 -13.03 -25.30
N SER A 110 7.34 -12.61 -24.71
CA SER A 110 6.98 -12.87 -23.32
C SER A 110 5.56 -13.43 -23.19
N PRO A 111 5.37 -14.76 -23.29
CA PRO A 111 4.06 -15.39 -23.07
C PRO A 111 3.47 -15.10 -21.68
N LEU A 112 4.32 -14.88 -20.67
CA LEU A 112 3.86 -14.52 -19.35
C LEU A 112 3.26 -13.10 -19.33
N THR A 113 3.80 -12.16 -20.12
CA THR A 113 3.19 -10.83 -20.29
C THR A 113 1.80 -10.93 -20.92
N ASP A 114 1.63 -11.74 -21.96
CA ASP A 114 0.34 -11.94 -22.62
C ASP A 114 -0.70 -12.47 -21.61
N LYS A 115 -0.32 -13.46 -20.80
CA LYS A 115 -1.17 -13.99 -19.74
C LYS A 115 -1.47 -12.94 -18.68
N TYR A 116 -0.49 -12.18 -18.24
CA TYR A 116 -0.64 -11.16 -17.21
C TYR A 116 -1.62 -10.06 -17.64
N VAL A 117 -1.40 -9.49 -18.85
CA VAL A 117 -2.28 -8.47 -19.41
C VAL A 117 -3.70 -9.00 -19.59
N LYS A 118 -3.86 -10.24 -20.06
CA LYS A 118 -5.19 -10.89 -20.15
C LYS A 118 -5.88 -11.02 -18.80
N LEU A 119 -5.15 -11.35 -17.72
CA LEU A 119 -5.74 -11.42 -16.37
C LEU A 119 -6.13 -10.03 -15.86
N LEU A 120 -5.31 -9.00 -16.13
CA LEU A 120 -5.60 -7.62 -15.76
C LEU A 120 -6.79 -7.03 -16.52
N SER A 121 -7.06 -7.44 -17.76
CA SER A 121 -8.19 -6.93 -18.56
C SER A 121 -9.57 -7.27 -17.98
N THR A 122 -9.64 -8.18 -17.01
CA THR A 122 -10.85 -8.40 -16.20
C THR A 122 -11.35 -7.10 -15.55
N ARG A 123 -10.45 -6.16 -15.30
CA ARG A 123 -10.75 -4.83 -14.76
C ARG A 123 -11.51 -3.94 -15.74
N ASP A 124 -11.25 -4.07 -17.04
CA ASP A 124 -11.84 -3.21 -18.08
C ASP A 124 -13.38 -3.30 -18.11
N ALA A 125 -13.91 -4.50 -17.89
CA ALA A 125 -15.37 -4.72 -17.79
C ALA A 125 -15.96 -4.04 -16.54
N LEU A 126 -15.26 -4.08 -15.42
CA LEU A 126 -15.65 -3.41 -14.17
C LEU A 126 -15.58 -1.89 -14.32
N ASP A 127 -14.52 -1.37 -14.94
CA ASP A 127 -14.36 0.06 -15.21
C ASP A 127 -15.52 0.58 -16.10
N SER A 128 -15.98 -0.21 -17.06
CA SER A 128 -17.15 0.12 -17.90
C SER A 128 -18.44 0.25 -17.08
N ILE A 129 -18.67 -0.67 -16.12
CA ILE A 129 -19.81 -0.59 -15.20
C ILE A 129 -19.70 0.66 -14.32
N TYR A 130 -18.52 0.94 -13.78
CA TYR A 130 -18.26 2.11 -12.95
C TYR A 130 -18.53 3.42 -13.69
N VAL A 131 -18.03 3.57 -14.93
CA VAL A 131 -18.25 4.74 -15.77
C VAL A 131 -19.76 4.92 -16.05
N THR A 132 -20.45 3.84 -16.40
CA THR A 132 -21.89 3.86 -16.67
C THR A 132 -22.70 4.31 -15.44
N ASN A 133 -22.36 3.77 -14.25
CA ASN A 133 -23.02 4.18 -13.01
C ASN A 133 -22.71 5.64 -12.65
N ASN A 134 -21.48 6.09 -12.86
CA ASN A 134 -21.10 7.47 -12.61
C ASN A 134 -21.88 8.46 -13.48
N GLU A 135 -22.03 8.18 -14.77
CA GLU A 135 -22.78 9.07 -15.66
C GLU A 135 -24.28 9.04 -15.31
N LYS A 136 -24.85 7.85 -15.05
CA LYS A 136 -26.26 7.69 -14.66
C LYS A 136 -26.64 8.49 -13.42
N PHE A 137 -25.75 8.54 -12.42
CA PHE A 137 -26.03 9.15 -11.12
C PHE A 137 -25.24 10.47 -10.88
N LYS A 138 -24.72 11.06 -11.94
CA LYS A 138 -23.84 12.25 -11.90
C LYS A 138 -24.45 13.41 -11.13
N ASP A 139 -25.70 13.77 -11.46
CA ASP A 139 -26.35 14.96 -10.88
C ASP A 139 -26.54 14.83 -9.37
N ILE A 140 -26.99 13.67 -8.89
CA ILE A 140 -27.21 13.46 -7.46
C ILE A 140 -25.89 13.37 -6.69
N ARG A 141 -24.83 12.80 -7.29
CA ARG A 141 -23.48 12.77 -6.70
C ARG A 141 -22.87 14.16 -6.60
N VAL A 142 -23.05 14.99 -7.63
CA VAL A 142 -22.62 16.39 -7.62
C VAL A 142 -23.37 17.18 -6.55
N ALA A 143 -24.70 17.00 -6.44
CA ALA A 143 -25.50 17.67 -5.41
C ALA A 143 -25.03 17.30 -4.00
N TYR A 144 -24.83 16.01 -3.72
CA TYR A 144 -24.30 15.54 -2.44
C TYR A 144 -22.89 16.07 -2.17
N GLY A 145 -22.00 16.05 -3.19
CA GLY A 145 -20.63 16.56 -3.09
C GLY A 145 -20.59 18.05 -2.72
N LYS A 146 -21.44 18.88 -3.34
CA LYS A 146 -21.55 20.30 -3.01
C LYS A 146 -22.02 20.52 -1.57
N ALA A 147 -23.06 19.80 -1.12
CA ALA A 147 -23.57 19.87 0.25
C ALA A 147 -22.47 19.47 1.27
N ARG A 148 -21.71 18.42 0.99
CA ARG A 148 -20.60 17.95 1.83
C ARG A 148 -19.47 18.98 1.94
N VAL A 149 -19.07 19.60 0.82
CA VAL A 149 -18.02 20.64 0.81
C VAL A 149 -18.49 21.88 1.60
N ALA A 150 -19.76 22.26 1.46
CA ALA A 150 -20.36 23.36 2.22
C ALA A 150 -20.61 23.03 3.70
N LYS A 151 -20.42 21.75 4.12
CA LYS A 151 -20.76 21.22 5.45
C LYS A 151 -22.24 21.49 5.83
N ASP A 152 -23.13 21.60 4.84
CA ASP A 152 -24.55 21.81 5.03
C ASP A 152 -25.26 20.49 5.33
N LYS A 153 -25.43 20.22 6.61
CA LYS A 153 -26.05 18.98 7.08
C LYS A 153 -27.50 18.84 6.64
N ILE A 154 -28.27 19.92 6.63
CA ILE A 154 -29.69 19.90 6.24
C ILE A 154 -29.79 19.50 4.75
N LEU A 155 -28.98 20.11 3.91
CA LEU A 155 -28.95 19.80 2.47
C LEU A 155 -28.44 18.35 2.24
N MET A 156 -27.43 17.91 2.96
CA MET A 156 -26.95 16.51 2.89
C MET A 156 -28.07 15.53 3.22
N ASP A 157 -28.77 15.72 4.34
CA ASP A 157 -29.88 14.87 4.78
C ASP A 157 -31.03 14.88 3.75
N SER A 158 -31.33 16.03 3.18
CA SER A 158 -32.34 16.18 2.09
C SER A 158 -31.95 15.38 0.84
N VAL A 159 -30.68 15.47 0.40
CA VAL A 159 -30.18 14.71 -0.76
C VAL A 159 -30.22 13.21 -0.51
N VAL A 160 -29.77 12.75 0.66
CA VAL A 160 -29.74 11.33 1.04
C VAL A 160 -31.15 10.73 1.10
N ALA A 161 -32.17 11.52 1.46
CA ALA A 161 -33.57 11.09 1.50
C ALA A 161 -34.17 10.82 0.10
N THR A 162 -33.57 11.32 -0.98
CA THR A 162 -34.10 11.17 -2.35
C THR A 162 -33.99 9.74 -2.86
N GLU A 163 -34.97 9.31 -3.67
CA GLU A 163 -34.93 8.02 -4.34
C GLU A 163 -33.72 7.88 -5.29
N ALA A 164 -33.30 8.99 -5.92
CA ALA A 164 -32.11 9.01 -6.78
C ALA A 164 -30.83 8.69 -6.00
N TYR A 165 -30.66 9.22 -4.79
CA TYR A 165 -29.51 8.93 -3.95
C TYR A 165 -29.53 7.47 -3.46
N LYS A 166 -30.68 6.98 -2.99
CA LYS A 166 -30.85 5.59 -2.58
C LYS A 166 -30.54 4.62 -3.72
N ALA A 167 -31.03 4.91 -4.93
CA ALA A 167 -30.72 4.11 -6.12
C ALA A 167 -29.22 4.12 -6.47
N SER A 168 -28.55 5.29 -6.33
CA SER A 168 -27.08 5.40 -6.49
C SER A 168 -26.34 4.54 -5.47
N ALA A 169 -26.74 4.58 -4.20
CA ALA A 169 -26.14 3.79 -3.14
C ALA A 169 -26.30 2.26 -3.35
N VAL A 170 -27.47 1.84 -3.84
CA VAL A 170 -27.70 0.43 -4.22
C VAL A 170 -26.80 0.03 -5.39
N ALA A 171 -26.68 0.88 -6.42
CA ALA A 171 -25.83 0.62 -7.57
C ALA A 171 -24.35 0.53 -7.18
N ASP A 172 -23.88 1.39 -6.26
CA ASP A 172 -22.51 1.33 -5.72
C ASP A 172 -22.27 0.04 -4.93
N SER A 173 -23.22 -0.34 -4.06
CA SER A 173 -23.13 -1.60 -3.30
C SER A 173 -23.06 -2.82 -4.22
N LEU A 174 -23.91 -2.87 -5.25
CA LEU A 174 -23.91 -3.95 -6.24
C LEU A 174 -22.62 -3.97 -7.05
N PHE A 175 -22.10 -2.79 -7.43
CA PHE A 175 -20.82 -2.67 -8.14
C PHE A 175 -19.68 -3.26 -7.31
N PHE A 176 -19.53 -2.86 -6.04
CA PHE A 176 -18.47 -3.38 -5.18
C PHE A 176 -18.60 -4.88 -4.92
N ALA A 177 -19.82 -5.38 -4.72
CA ALA A 177 -20.05 -6.82 -4.61
C ALA A 177 -19.66 -7.58 -5.91
N THR A 178 -19.87 -6.96 -7.08
CA THR A 178 -19.46 -7.52 -8.37
C THR A 178 -17.93 -7.52 -8.51
N VAL A 179 -17.26 -6.45 -8.07
CA VAL A 179 -15.78 -6.37 -8.03
C VAL A 179 -15.22 -7.48 -7.16
N ASP A 180 -15.70 -7.62 -5.93
CA ASP A 180 -15.24 -8.63 -4.98
C ASP A 180 -15.44 -10.06 -5.52
N ALA A 181 -16.62 -10.37 -6.05
CA ALA A 181 -16.91 -11.68 -6.63
C ALA A 181 -16.03 -11.98 -7.85
N THR A 182 -15.79 -10.97 -8.70
CA THR A 182 -14.96 -11.10 -9.91
C THR A 182 -13.50 -11.33 -9.54
N TYR A 183 -12.96 -10.56 -8.61
CA TYR A 183 -11.58 -10.70 -8.16
C TYR A 183 -11.36 -12.00 -7.39
N TYR A 184 -12.31 -12.37 -6.51
CA TYR A 184 -12.27 -13.66 -5.83
C TYR A 184 -12.19 -14.81 -6.83
N LYS A 185 -13.10 -14.83 -7.83
CA LYS A 185 -13.08 -15.85 -8.86
C LYS A 185 -11.76 -15.90 -9.60
N LEU A 186 -11.22 -14.74 -10.02
CA LEU A 186 -9.96 -14.67 -10.74
C LEU A 186 -8.79 -15.22 -9.91
N VAL A 187 -8.72 -14.90 -8.63
CA VAL A 187 -7.71 -15.41 -7.71
C VAL A 187 -7.87 -16.93 -7.53
N MET A 188 -9.09 -17.42 -7.31
CA MET A 188 -9.37 -18.85 -7.09
C MET A 188 -9.13 -19.70 -8.35
N ASP A 189 -9.41 -19.17 -9.54
CA ASP A 189 -9.09 -19.85 -10.81
C ASP A 189 -7.57 -20.00 -11.02
N ASN A 190 -6.76 -19.22 -10.30
CA ASN A 190 -5.28 -19.22 -10.38
C ASN A 190 -4.58 -19.61 -9.07
N LYS A 191 -5.31 -20.14 -8.08
CA LYS A 191 -4.82 -20.39 -6.72
C LYS A 191 -3.69 -21.40 -6.58
N GLU A 192 -3.49 -22.26 -7.60
CA GLU A 192 -2.49 -23.33 -7.57
C GLU A 192 -1.07 -22.84 -7.93
N SER A 193 -0.90 -21.57 -8.26
CA SER A 193 0.39 -20.99 -8.67
C SER A 193 0.55 -19.55 -8.21
N TYR A 194 1.72 -18.97 -8.43
CA TYR A 194 2.02 -17.57 -8.11
C TYR A 194 1.06 -16.55 -8.76
N TRP A 195 0.29 -16.94 -9.79
CA TRP A 195 -0.69 -16.07 -10.43
C TRP A 195 -1.82 -15.65 -9.50
N GLY A 196 -2.29 -16.53 -8.61
CA GLY A 196 -3.32 -16.20 -7.62
C GLY A 196 -2.90 -15.02 -6.73
N PRO A 197 -1.83 -15.15 -5.94
CA PRO A 197 -1.37 -14.03 -5.11
C PRO A 197 -0.85 -12.83 -5.91
N LEU A 198 -0.32 -13.00 -7.14
CA LEU A 198 0.00 -11.87 -8.01
C LEU A 198 -1.25 -11.06 -8.35
N MET A 199 -2.39 -11.71 -8.63
CA MET A 199 -3.64 -11.00 -8.88
C MET A 199 -4.11 -10.25 -7.63
N MET A 200 -3.96 -10.82 -6.44
CA MET A 200 -4.27 -10.09 -5.20
C MET A 200 -3.44 -8.79 -5.08
N ILE A 201 -2.12 -8.85 -5.36
CA ILE A 201 -1.26 -7.65 -5.32
C ILE A 201 -1.59 -6.66 -6.45
N SER A 202 -1.96 -7.15 -7.64
CA SER A 202 -2.14 -6.29 -8.82
C SER A 202 -3.49 -5.59 -8.87
N LEU A 203 -4.54 -6.19 -8.32
CA LEU A 203 -5.91 -5.71 -8.42
C LEU A 203 -6.35 -4.87 -7.22
N PHE A 204 -5.80 -5.13 -6.05
CA PHE A 204 -6.07 -4.35 -4.85
C PHE A 204 -5.02 -3.25 -4.68
N SER A 205 -5.44 -2.07 -4.25
CA SER A 205 -4.52 -0.99 -3.87
C SER A 205 -3.82 -1.29 -2.54
N TYR A 206 -4.46 -2.05 -1.68
CA TYR A 206 -3.95 -2.58 -0.40
C TYR A 206 -4.75 -3.83 -0.03
N LEU A 207 -4.14 -4.71 0.76
CA LEU A 207 -4.77 -5.90 1.31
C LEU A 207 -4.91 -5.73 2.82
N THR A 208 -6.00 -6.27 3.36
CA THR A 208 -6.30 -6.28 4.79
C THR A 208 -6.56 -7.72 5.25
N GLU A 209 -6.85 -7.89 6.53
CA GLU A 209 -7.26 -9.20 7.09
C GLU A 209 -8.53 -9.76 6.42
N GLU A 210 -9.34 -8.93 5.77
CA GLU A 210 -10.53 -9.36 5.04
C GLU A 210 -10.19 -10.31 3.87
N GLN A 211 -9.01 -10.17 3.27
CA GLN A 211 -8.53 -11.06 2.21
C GLN A 211 -7.78 -12.29 2.75
N LYS A 212 -7.66 -12.46 4.06
CA LYS A 212 -7.02 -13.64 4.66
C LYS A 212 -7.66 -14.96 4.22
N PRO A 213 -9.02 -15.10 4.16
CA PRO A 213 -9.62 -16.35 3.64
C PRO A 213 -9.22 -16.68 2.20
N TRP A 214 -8.94 -15.67 1.37
CA TRP A 214 -8.47 -15.89 -0.01
C TRP A 214 -7.03 -16.44 -0.01
N TYR A 215 -6.17 -15.88 0.84
CA TYR A 215 -4.82 -16.36 1.03
C TYR A 215 -4.80 -17.81 1.59
N ASP A 216 -5.64 -18.09 2.58
CA ASP A 216 -5.71 -19.41 3.18
C ASP A 216 -6.13 -20.50 2.16
N ALA A 217 -6.95 -20.14 1.16
CA ALA A 217 -7.40 -21.01 0.07
C ALA A 217 -6.36 -21.24 -1.04
N LEU A 218 -5.24 -20.52 -1.05
CA LEU A 218 -4.15 -20.73 -2.01
C LEU A 218 -3.42 -22.05 -1.71
N SER A 219 -2.88 -22.67 -2.77
CA SER A 219 -1.99 -23.84 -2.60
C SER A 219 -0.71 -23.47 -1.85
N GLU A 220 -0.02 -24.44 -1.29
CA GLU A 220 1.27 -24.22 -0.63
C GLU A 220 2.32 -23.68 -1.62
N GLU A 221 2.31 -24.12 -2.88
CA GLU A 221 3.19 -23.57 -3.93
C GLU A 221 2.93 -22.08 -4.12
N ALA A 222 1.67 -21.67 -4.25
CA ALA A 222 1.29 -20.27 -4.39
C ALA A 222 1.70 -19.42 -3.18
N LYS A 223 1.50 -19.93 -1.95
CA LYS A 223 1.88 -19.27 -0.69
C LYS A 223 3.39 -19.08 -0.56
N HIS A 224 4.20 -20.06 -1.01
CA HIS A 224 5.67 -19.99 -0.95
C HIS A 224 6.28 -19.12 -2.05
N SER A 225 5.53 -18.78 -3.09
CA SER A 225 5.98 -17.84 -4.13
C SER A 225 6.30 -16.46 -3.57
N ARG A 226 7.03 -15.64 -4.33
CA ARG A 226 7.29 -14.22 -4.00
C ARG A 226 6.00 -13.47 -3.64
N TYR A 227 4.99 -13.58 -4.49
CA TYR A 227 3.72 -12.85 -4.29
C TYR A 227 2.91 -13.43 -3.13
N GLY A 228 2.94 -14.74 -2.91
CA GLY A 228 2.32 -15.37 -1.74
C GLY A 228 2.89 -14.86 -0.42
N LYS A 229 4.22 -14.69 -0.34
CA LYS A 229 4.88 -14.09 0.82
C LYS A 229 4.47 -12.63 1.01
N MET A 230 4.38 -11.84 -0.08
CA MET A 230 3.93 -10.44 -0.01
C MET A 230 2.47 -10.33 0.46
N VAL A 231 1.58 -11.22 -0.02
CA VAL A 231 0.20 -11.28 0.44
C VAL A 231 0.15 -11.64 1.93
N LYS A 232 0.89 -12.69 2.36
CA LYS A 232 0.98 -13.09 3.77
C LYS A 232 1.34 -11.93 4.68
N GLU A 233 2.37 -11.16 4.31
CA GLU A 233 2.81 -9.99 5.08
C GLU A 233 1.72 -8.90 5.21
N SER A 234 0.71 -8.90 4.36
CA SER A 234 -0.38 -7.93 4.39
C SER A 234 -1.60 -8.45 5.14
N VAL A 235 -2.01 -9.72 4.90
CA VAL A 235 -3.27 -10.27 5.41
C VAL A 235 -3.11 -11.12 6.67
N ALA A 236 -1.91 -11.63 6.93
CA ALA A 236 -1.58 -12.47 8.08
C ALA A 236 -0.08 -12.36 8.44
N PRO A 237 0.42 -11.17 8.77
CA PRO A 237 1.82 -11.00 9.15
C PRO A 237 2.15 -11.91 10.34
N ASP A 238 3.37 -12.41 10.38
CA ASP A 238 3.82 -13.18 11.53
C ASP A 238 3.85 -12.27 12.75
N SER A 239 3.27 -12.74 13.87
CA SER A 239 3.24 -11.96 15.11
C SER A 239 4.66 -11.70 15.60
N GLN A 240 4.89 -10.46 15.99
CA GLN A 240 6.14 -10.02 16.62
C GLN A 240 6.06 -10.07 18.15
N ILE A 241 4.94 -10.52 18.72
CA ILE A 241 4.80 -10.67 20.17
C ILE A 241 5.88 -11.62 20.70
N GLY A 242 6.58 -11.19 21.75
CA GLY A 242 7.74 -11.91 22.30
C GLY A 242 9.08 -11.61 21.63
N SER A 243 9.09 -10.88 20.52
CA SER A 243 10.32 -10.45 19.84
C SER A 243 10.77 -9.07 20.31
N LYS A 244 12.08 -8.82 20.33
CA LYS A 244 12.62 -7.47 20.57
C LYS A 244 12.36 -6.58 19.37
N VAL A 245 11.84 -5.38 19.66
CA VAL A 245 11.65 -4.37 18.62
C VAL A 245 13.00 -3.71 18.24
N PRO A 246 13.14 -3.20 17.01
CA PRO A 246 14.29 -2.39 16.63
C PRO A 246 14.46 -1.17 17.55
N VAL A 247 15.68 -0.89 17.98
CA VAL A 247 16.01 0.33 18.71
C VAL A 247 16.14 1.47 17.69
N PHE A 248 15.52 2.61 17.97
CA PHE A 248 15.60 3.80 17.17
C PHE A 248 16.16 4.98 17.96
N THR A 249 16.60 6.00 17.25
CA THR A 249 16.92 7.34 17.76
C THR A 249 16.01 8.34 17.06
N ALA A 250 15.33 9.18 17.81
CA ALA A 250 14.49 10.26 17.30
C ALA A 250 15.04 11.61 17.78
N LYS A 251 14.68 12.69 17.08
CA LYS A 251 15.00 14.06 17.48
C LYS A 251 13.79 14.70 18.11
N SER A 252 13.94 15.19 19.34
CA SER A 252 12.93 16.00 20.01
C SER A 252 12.82 17.40 19.37
N GLN A 253 11.74 18.14 19.67
CA GLN A 253 11.52 19.48 19.14
C GLN A 253 12.64 20.49 19.47
N ASP A 254 13.38 20.28 20.57
CA ASP A 254 14.54 21.06 20.96
C ASP A 254 15.86 20.55 20.33
N GLY A 255 15.77 19.60 19.39
CA GLY A 255 16.90 19.05 18.62
C GLY A 255 17.74 17.99 19.32
N LYS A 256 17.37 17.57 20.55
CA LYS A 256 18.10 16.52 21.28
C LYS A 256 17.79 15.15 20.70
N SER A 257 18.82 14.31 20.64
CA SER A 257 18.64 12.90 20.31
C SER A 257 18.13 12.12 21.51
N VAL A 258 17.07 11.34 21.30
CA VAL A 258 16.43 10.50 22.31
C VAL A 258 16.31 9.09 21.73
N THR A 259 16.81 8.09 22.45
CA THR A 259 16.71 6.69 22.03
C THR A 259 15.48 6.01 22.59
N LEU A 260 15.03 4.90 21.95
CA LEU A 260 13.98 4.08 22.52
C LEU A 260 14.33 3.59 23.94
N THR A 261 15.62 3.29 24.20
CA THR A 261 16.08 2.87 25.51
C THR A 261 15.88 3.95 26.56
N ASP A 262 16.13 5.23 26.23
CA ASP A 262 15.88 6.36 27.13
C ASP A 262 14.38 6.50 27.43
N LEU A 263 13.53 6.28 26.42
CA LEU A 263 12.08 6.36 26.55
C LEU A 263 11.48 5.23 27.39
N CYS A 264 12.14 4.07 27.46
CA CYS A 264 11.77 2.93 28.28
C CYS A 264 12.27 3.06 29.72
N GLN A 265 13.22 3.96 30.01
CA GLN A 265 13.82 4.05 31.34
C GLN A 265 12.78 4.41 32.42
N GLY A 266 12.68 3.56 33.47
CA GLY A 266 11.73 3.74 34.57
C GLY A 266 10.27 3.46 34.20
N LYS A 267 10.02 2.89 33.02
CA LYS A 267 8.68 2.49 32.58
C LYS A 267 8.54 0.97 32.65
N LYS A 268 7.29 0.50 32.84
CA LYS A 268 6.95 -0.93 32.73
C LYS A 268 6.57 -1.30 31.30
N TYR A 269 5.77 -0.44 30.66
CA TYR A 269 5.30 -0.63 29.30
C TYR A 269 5.30 0.68 28.53
N VAL A 270 5.66 0.61 27.26
CA VAL A 270 5.71 1.75 26.34
C VAL A 270 4.87 1.44 25.11
N LEU A 271 3.91 2.30 24.78
CA LEU A 271 3.13 2.25 23.55
C LEU A 271 3.86 3.10 22.50
N ILE A 272 4.31 2.47 21.43
CA ILE A 272 4.86 3.16 20.25
C ILE A 272 3.68 3.37 19.29
N ASP A 273 3.30 4.63 19.08
CA ASP A 273 2.14 5.05 18.30
C ASP A 273 2.63 5.76 17.02
N PHE A 274 2.45 5.13 15.87
CA PHE A 274 2.68 5.75 14.57
C PHE A 274 1.41 6.42 14.07
N TRP A 275 1.50 7.71 13.80
CA TRP A 275 0.35 8.53 13.42
C TRP A 275 0.70 9.59 12.37
N ALA A 276 -0.28 10.43 11.97
CA ALA A 276 -0.05 11.62 11.16
C ALA A 276 -1.14 12.67 11.39
N SER A 277 -0.82 13.94 11.16
CA SER A 277 -1.75 15.06 11.31
C SER A 277 -3.00 14.96 10.44
N TRP A 278 -2.86 14.42 9.25
CA TRP A 278 -3.93 14.17 8.27
C TRP A 278 -4.71 12.87 8.50
N CYS A 279 -4.26 12.01 9.42
CA CYS A 279 -4.88 10.73 9.72
C CYS A 279 -6.09 10.90 10.64
N ASN A 280 -7.29 10.97 10.06
CA ASN A 280 -8.52 11.13 10.83
C ASN A 280 -8.78 9.97 11.83
N PRO A 281 -8.56 8.67 11.49
CA PRO A 281 -8.65 7.59 12.47
C PRO A 281 -7.68 7.74 13.64
N CYS A 282 -6.44 8.22 13.40
CA CYS A 282 -5.46 8.47 14.46
C CYS A 282 -5.98 9.54 15.44
N ARG A 283 -6.49 10.65 14.90
CA ARG A 283 -7.02 11.74 15.71
C ARG A 283 -8.27 11.33 16.53
N LYS A 284 -9.08 10.42 16.00
CA LYS A 284 -10.22 9.85 16.74
C LYS A 284 -9.79 8.96 17.91
N GLU A 285 -8.62 8.36 17.85
CA GLU A 285 -8.07 7.52 18.92
C GLU A 285 -7.44 8.34 20.06
N ILE A 286 -6.98 9.57 19.82
CA ILE A 286 -6.32 10.43 20.81
C ILE A 286 -7.10 10.60 22.11
N PRO A 287 -8.44 10.82 22.13
CA PRO A 287 -9.18 10.89 23.39
C PRO A 287 -9.07 9.63 24.25
N ASN A 288 -9.08 8.44 23.62
CA ASN A 288 -8.86 7.17 24.31
C ASN A 288 -7.43 7.08 24.87
N LEU A 289 -6.42 7.44 24.07
CA LEU A 289 -5.02 7.46 24.50
C LEU A 289 -4.82 8.40 25.71
N LYS A 290 -5.41 9.59 25.71
CA LYS A 290 -5.34 10.53 26.83
C LYS A 290 -5.96 9.93 28.11
N LYS A 291 -7.11 9.28 27.98
CA LYS A 291 -7.76 8.59 29.09
C LYS A 291 -6.84 7.50 29.67
N LEU A 292 -6.33 6.62 28.82
CA LEU A 292 -5.45 5.53 29.25
C LEU A 292 -4.12 6.04 29.81
N TYR A 293 -3.56 7.10 29.22
CA TYR A 293 -2.35 7.73 29.76
C TYR A 293 -2.57 8.30 31.15
N THR A 294 -3.67 9.02 31.38
CA THR A 294 -4.04 9.52 32.71
C THR A 294 -4.22 8.39 33.75
N GLN A 295 -4.76 7.24 33.33
CA GLN A 295 -4.99 6.09 34.19
C GLN A 295 -3.73 5.34 34.60
N TYR A 296 -2.75 5.23 33.68
CA TYR A 296 -1.64 4.28 33.84
C TYR A 296 -0.25 4.94 33.87
N ALA A 297 -0.08 6.24 33.57
CA ALA A 297 1.23 6.89 33.50
C ALA A 297 2.01 6.77 34.81
N ASP A 298 1.35 7.03 35.97
CA ASP A 298 1.97 6.95 37.32
C ASP A 298 2.25 5.50 37.74
N ARG A 299 1.69 4.52 37.01
CA ARG A 299 1.91 3.08 37.24
C ARG A 299 3.06 2.54 36.36
N GLY A 300 3.66 3.39 35.51
CA GLY A 300 4.77 3.05 34.64
C GLY A 300 4.40 2.84 33.17
N PHE A 301 3.23 3.32 32.72
CA PHE A 301 2.88 3.36 31.30
C PHE A 301 3.43 4.62 30.63
N GLN A 302 3.94 4.49 29.42
CA GLN A 302 4.38 5.60 28.59
C GLN A 302 3.80 5.45 27.19
N ILE A 303 3.44 6.57 26.57
CA ILE A 303 3.17 6.65 25.12
C ILE A 303 4.32 7.40 24.46
N VAL A 304 4.71 6.95 23.28
CA VAL A 304 5.67 7.60 22.42
C VAL A 304 5.03 7.67 21.02
N SER A 305 4.65 8.86 20.59
CA SER A 305 4.07 9.03 19.25
C SER A 305 5.12 9.46 18.23
N ILE A 306 5.12 8.81 17.08
CA ILE A 306 6.01 9.03 15.96
C ILE A 306 5.15 9.42 14.74
N SER A 307 5.28 10.67 14.29
CA SER A 307 4.52 11.17 13.16
C SER A 307 5.25 10.88 11.85
N ILE A 308 4.51 10.33 10.86
CA ILE A 308 4.98 10.14 9.49
C ILE A 308 4.65 11.33 8.58
N ASP A 309 4.31 12.49 9.12
CA ASP A 309 4.09 13.71 8.35
C ASP A 309 5.33 14.09 7.54
N LYS A 310 5.13 14.52 6.31
CA LYS A 310 6.22 15.01 5.43
C LYS A 310 6.60 16.46 5.71
N LYS A 311 5.72 17.22 6.36
CA LYS A 311 5.92 18.65 6.66
C LYS A 311 5.83 18.87 8.17
N GLU A 312 6.92 19.33 8.74
CA GLU A 312 7.02 19.66 10.15
C GLU A 312 5.96 20.66 10.63
N ALA A 313 5.60 21.62 9.78
CA ALA A 313 4.57 22.61 10.09
C ALA A 313 3.17 21.99 10.32
N GLU A 314 2.81 20.94 9.56
CA GLU A 314 1.54 20.23 9.70
C GLU A 314 1.51 19.43 11.01
N TRP A 315 2.59 18.72 11.31
CA TRP A 315 2.78 18.01 12.57
C TRP A 315 2.73 18.95 13.78
N THR A 316 3.50 20.05 13.76
CA THR A 316 3.55 21.04 14.85
C THR A 316 2.17 21.67 15.09
N LYS A 317 1.41 21.96 14.03
CA LYS A 317 0.03 22.44 14.13
C LYS A 317 -0.85 21.43 14.83
N ALA A 318 -0.79 20.16 14.42
CA ALA A 318 -1.59 19.09 15.02
C ALA A 318 -1.24 18.87 16.51
N LEU A 319 0.04 18.92 16.90
CA LEU A 319 0.45 18.84 18.29
C LEU A 319 -0.16 19.95 19.16
N LYS A 320 -0.23 21.19 18.65
CA LYS A 320 -0.87 22.31 19.35
C LYS A 320 -2.38 22.12 19.51
N GLU A 321 -3.03 21.55 18.49
CA GLU A 321 -4.46 21.26 18.52
C GLU A 321 -4.79 20.11 19.50
N GLU A 322 -4.00 19.05 19.46
CA GLU A 322 -4.24 17.84 20.24
C GLU A 322 -3.69 17.90 21.66
N GLN A 323 -2.74 18.77 21.98
CA GLN A 323 -2.16 18.93 23.32
C GLN A 323 -1.76 17.59 23.97
N LEU A 324 -0.93 16.82 23.26
CA LEU A 324 -0.46 15.51 23.72
C LEU A 324 0.54 15.68 24.87
N GLN A 325 0.37 14.91 25.96
CA GLN A 325 1.14 15.03 27.22
C GLN A 325 2.36 14.10 27.27
N TRP A 326 2.64 13.37 26.19
CA TRP A 326 3.73 12.39 26.09
C TRP A 326 4.71 12.74 24.97
N PRO A 327 5.90 12.12 24.92
CA PRO A 327 6.90 12.37 23.88
C PRO A 327 6.33 12.16 22.47
N ASN A 328 6.60 13.16 21.61
CA ASN A 328 6.18 13.16 20.21
C ASN A 328 7.35 13.51 19.32
N PHE A 329 7.55 12.75 18.26
CA PHE A 329 8.64 12.90 17.32
C PHE A 329 8.11 12.96 15.89
N LEU A 330 8.79 13.71 15.04
CA LEU A 330 8.62 13.61 13.59
C LEU A 330 9.60 12.56 13.06
N ASP A 331 9.13 11.65 12.23
CA ASP A 331 9.97 10.62 11.64
C ASP A 331 10.86 11.18 10.53
N THR A 332 12.01 11.68 10.92
CA THR A 332 13.08 12.16 10.01
C THR A 332 14.15 11.11 9.75
N GLU A 333 14.16 10.03 10.50
CA GLU A 333 15.21 9.00 10.50
C GLU A 333 14.73 7.67 9.90
N GLY A 334 13.47 7.59 9.38
CA GLY A 334 12.92 6.38 8.79
C GLY A 334 12.53 5.32 9.82
N ILE A 335 12.07 5.73 10.99
CA ILE A 335 11.66 4.82 12.08
C ILE A 335 10.48 3.97 11.64
N ALA A 336 9.52 4.57 10.93
CA ALA A 336 8.37 3.85 10.39
C ALA A 336 8.79 2.73 9.42
N ASP A 337 9.82 2.96 8.60
CA ASP A 337 10.37 1.94 7.68
C ASP A 337 11.04 0.80 8.46
N ILE A 338 11.82 1.12 9.52
CA ILE A 338 12.46 0.14 10.38
C ILE A 338 11.42 -0.77 11.06
N TYR A 339 10.28 -0.18 11.48
CA TYR A 339 9.14 -0.89 12.08
C TYR A 339 8.19 -1.49 11.04
N LYS A 340 8.48 -1.38 9.74
CA LYS A 340 7.66 -1.86 8.62
C LYS A 340 6.21 -1.37 8.67
N VAL A 341 6.02 -0.12 9.10
CA VAL A 341 4.69 0.51 9.22
C VAL A 341 4.12 0.74 7.83
N LYS A 342 3.04 0.05 7.49
CA LYS A 342 2.37 0.12 6.18
C LYS A 342 1.21 1.11 6.16
N PHE A 343 0.63 1.39 7.31
CA PHE A 343 -0.52 2.30 7.48
C PHE A 343 -0.51 2.94 8.88
N VAL A 344 -1.24 4.02 9.03
CA VAL A 344 -1.47 4.66 10.33
C VAL A 344 -2.98 4.72 10.62
N PRO A 345 -3.40 4.59 11.90
CA PRO A 345 -2.59 4.38 13.08
C PRO A 345 -2.03 2.95 13.19
N THR A 346 -0.78 2.81 13.61
CA THR A 346 -0.18 1.54 14.02
C THR A 346 0.36 1.71 15.43
N MET A 347 -0.07 0.87 16.37
CA MET A 347 0.24 1.02 17.79
C MET A 347 0.78 -0.29 18.36
N ASN A 348 2.02 -0.28 18.81
CA ASN A 348 2.72 -1.44 19.30
C ASN A 348 3.09 -1.23 20.78
N LEU A 349 2.69 -2.16 21.64
CA LEU A 349 2.98 -2.13 23.06
C LEU A 349 4.21 -3.00 23.36
N ILE A 350 5.20 -2.43 24.03
CA ILE A 350 6.43 -3.13 24.43
C ILE A 350 6.62 -3.06 25.94
N ASP A 351 7.38 -4.01 26.48
CA ASP A 351 7.85 -3.95 27.88
C ASP A 351 9.10 -3.05 28.02
N ALA A 352 9.60 -2.94 29.25
CA ALA A 352 10.78 -2.14 29.58
C ALA A 352 12.09 -2.66 28.90
N GLN A 353 12.10 -3.89 28.44
CA GLN A 353 13.23 -4.52 27.76
C GLN A 353 13.14 -4.38 26.23
N GLY A 354 12.10 -3.71 25.72
CA GLY A 354 11.81 -3.55 24.31
C GLY A 354 11.26 -4.81 23.65
N VAL A 355 10.63 -5.70 24.43
CA VAL A 355 9.96 -6.90 23.87
C VAL A 355 8.50 -6.54 23.57
N MET A 356 8.02 -6.90 22.38
CA MET A 356 6.65 -6.71 21.96
C MET A 356 5.70 -7.53 22.82
N VAL A 357 4.74 -6.89 23.48
CA VAL A 357 3.69 -7.52 24.30
C VAL A 357 2.29 -7.32 23.73
N GLY A 358 2.17 -6.50 22.68
CA GLY A 358 0.94 -6.29 21.95
C GLY A 358 1.15 -5.56 20.64
N GLU A 359 0.47 -6.00 19.59
CA GLU A 359 0.58 -5.46 18.24
C GLU A 359 -0.70 -4.76 17.81
N ASN A 360 -0.55 -3.63 17.14
CA ASN A 360 -1.64 -2.88 16.51
C ASN A 360 -2.89 -2.69 17.40
N LEU A 361 -2.65 -2.46 18.70
CA LEU A 361 -3.70 -2.34 19.72
C LEU A 361 -4.36 -0.96 19.66
N ARG A 362 -5.70 -0.93 19.60
CA ARG A 362 -6.49 0.31 19.55
C ARG A 362 -7.80 0.16 20.34
N GLY A 363 -8.38 1.30 20.77
CA GLY A 363 -9.69 1.32 21.41
C GLY A 363 -9.76 0.39 22.60
N GLU A 364 -10.78 -0.45 22.61
CA GLU A 364 -11.04 -1.40 23.69
C GLU A 364 -9.94 -2.48 23.80
N ALA A 365 -9.35 -2.91 22.70
CA ALA A 365 -8.27 -3.91 22.72
C ALA A 365 -7.04 -3.39 23.47
N LEU A 366 -6.66 -2.11 23.29
CA LEU A 366 -5.57 -1.49 24.05
C LEU A 366 -5.95 -1.36 25.53
N ALA A 367 -7.18 -0.92 25.82
CA ALA A 367 -7.65 -0.76 27.21
C ALA A 367 -7.63 -2.11 27.96
N ASN A 368 -8.15 -3.17 27.32
CA ASN A 368 -8.17 -4.51 27.90
C ASN A 368 -6.74 -5.05 28.11
N LYS A 369 -5.83 -4.83 27.17
CA LYS A 369 -4.43 -5.25 27.31
C LYS A 369 -3.71 -4.52 28.46
N LEU A 370 -3.96 -3.23 28.63
CA LEU A 370 -3.39 -2.47 29.75
C LEU A 370 -4.01 -2.92 31.10
N ALA A 371 -5.31 -3.21 31.15
CA ALA A 371 -5.95 -3.76 32.34
C ALA A 371 -5.38 -5.14 32.72
N GLU A 372 -5.14 -6.00 31.73
CA GLU A 372 -4.46 -7.31 31.91
C GLU A 372 -3.08 -7.12 32.55
N LEU A 373 -2.27 -6.18 32.01
CA LEU A 373 -0.86 -6.01 32.40
C LEU A 373 -0.67 -5.24 33.70
N PHE A 374 -1.56 -4.31 34.03
CA PHE A 374 -1.46 -3.48 35.20
C PHE A 374 -2.41 -3.90 36.35
N GLY A 375 -3.36 -4.79 36.08
CA GLY A 375 -4.49 -5.10 36.91
C GLY A 375 -5.61 -4.06 36.81
N GLU A 376 -6.84 -4.46 37.12
CA GLU A 376 -8.00 -3.55 37.13
C GLU A 376 -7.78 -2.37 38.07
N ILE A 377 -8.36 -1.24 37.73
CA ILE A 377 -8.37 -0.05 38.59
C ILE A 377 -9.65 -0.17 39.44
N GLU A 378 -9.48 -0.27 40.76
CA GLU A 378 -10.58 -0.20 41.74
C GLU A 378 -11.31 1.14 41.68
#